data_d1fdc71154afaa516aab41c1d169f76d
#
_entry.id   d1fdc71154afaa516aab41c1d169f76d
#
_cell.length_a   1.000
_cell.length_b   1.000
_cell.length_c   1.000
_cell.angle_alpha   90.00
_cell.angle_beta   90.00
_cell.angle_gamma   90.00
#
_symmetry.space_group_name_H-M   'P 1'
#
loop_
_entity.id
_entity.type
_entity.pdbx_description
1 polymer ?
#
loop_
_entity_poly.entity_id
_entity_poly.type
_entity_poly.pdbx_seq_one_letter_code
_entity_poly.pdbx_strand_id
1 'polypeptide(L)'
;MVQLDFYGTLVAASLVLLLGRGLVTRIGFLRAYNIPEPVAGGLVVALALLALRSFDVEVRFDTSLQTPLMLAFFATIGLSADFASLKKGGRVVGVFLLAVIGLLVVQNAMGIGLATALGLDPLMGLLTGSITLAGGHGTGAAWGATFSEKYGLASASELAMASATFGLVLGGLIGGPVARLLIKRTQVPGCIEQEKPRAPKGFEQPNKERSITPFSFIETLALIAVSLLAGSLLNGLLHGSAFELPTFVCVLFVGVVLRNGLSALGLYQVFEREVSVLGNVSLSLFLAIALMSLKLWDLASLALPIFIILAAQTLVMALFAIFVTFRVMGSNYDAAVLAAGHCGFGLGATPTAIANMQAVTQRYGPSQIAFLVVPMVGAFFIDIVNVIVIKLYLALPFFAAA
;
A
#
# COMPACT_ATOMS: atom_id res chain seq x y z
N MET A 1 33.66 10.25 -4.28
CA MET A 1 32.60 9.35 -4.75
C MET A 1 32.84 7.97 -4.15
N VAL A 2 31.88 7.39 -3.42
CA VAL A 2 31.95 6.04 -2.82
C VAL A 2 30.89 5.19 -3.52
N GLN A 3 31.27 4.07 -4.11
CA GLN A 3 30.37 3.13 -4.76
C GLN A 3 30.32 1.84 -3.94
N LEU A 4 29.12 1.48 -3.48
CA LEU A 4 28.85 0.21 -2.81
C LEU A 4 28.42 -0.82 -3.87
N ASP A 5 29.09 -1.97 -3.83
CA ASP A 5 28.73 -3.12 -4.66
C ASP A 5 27.45 -3.81 -4.15
N PHE A 6 27.09 -4.90 -4.78
CA PHE A 6 25.93 -5.72 -4.42
C PHE A 6 25.92 -6.12 -2.93
N TYR A 7 27.02 -6.64 -2.40
CA TYR A 7 27.10 -7.09 -1.00
C TYR A 7 27.08 -5.91 -0.03
N GLY A 8 27.82 -4.84 -0.36
CA GLY A 8 27.84 -3.62 0.43
C GLY A 8 26.45 -2.97 0.51
N THR A 9 25.70 -2.96 -0.60
CA THR A 9 24.33 -2.46 -0.63
C THR A 9 23.37 -3.34 0.19
N LEU A 10 23.51 -4.67 0.13
CA LEU A 10 22.69 -5.57 0.93
C LEU A 10 22.96 -5.39 2.43
N VAL A 11 24.21 -5.21 2.84
CA VAL A 11 24.57 -4.88 4.23
C VAL A 11 23.96 -3.53 4.62
N ALA A 12 24.13 -2.50 3.80
CA ALA A 12 23.56 -1.18 4.05
C ALA A 12 22.04 -1.25 4.22
N ALA A 13 21.31 -1.91 3.32
CA ALA A 13 19.87 -2.10 3.41
C ALA A 13 19.45 -2.81 4.70
N SER A 14 20.18 -3.86 5.10
CA SER A 14 19.92 -4.58 6.34
C SER A 14 20.12 -3.69 7.57
N LEU A 15 21.18 -2.89 7.59
CA LEU A 15 21.44 -1.93 8.68
C LEU A 15 20.41 -0.81 8.72
N VAL A 16 19.94 -0.34 7.57
CA VAL A 16 18.82 0.64 7.46
C VAL A 16 17.55 0.09 8.09
N LEU A 17 17.22 -1.18 7.84
CA LEU A 17 16.06 -1.83 8.45
C LEU A 17 16.21 -1.96 9.97
N LEU A 18 17.37 -2.36 10.47
CA LEU A 18 17.65 -2.44 11.91
C LEU A 18 17.60 -1.06 12.57
N LEU A 19 18.15 -0.04 11.92
CA LEU A 19 18.04 1.36 12.36
C LEU A 19 16.57 1.80 12.44
N GLY A 20 15.80 1.56 11.35
CA GLY A 20 14.39 1.88 11.29
C GLY A 20 13.58 1.20 12.38
N ARG A 21 13.81 -0.09 12.64
CA ARG A 21 13.21 -0.82 13.75
C ARG A 21 13.56 -0.20 15.10
N GLY A 22 14.82 0.16 15.31
CA GLY A 22 15.25 0.87 16.52
C GLY A 22 14.55 2.21 16.71
N LEU A 23 14.34 2.97 15.63
CA LEU A 23 13.63 4.24 15.65
C LEU A 23 12.14 4.06 15.94
N VAL A 24 11.46 3.15 15.22
CA VAL A 24 10.02 2.88 15.41
C VAL A 24 9.71 2.38 16.81
N THR A 25 10.59 1.55 17.41
CA THR A 25 10.39 1.07 18.78
C THR A 25 10.56 2.15 19.84
N ARG A 26 11.45 3.15 19.62
CA ARG A 26 11.77 4.20 20.58
C ARG A 26 10.95 5.48 20.42
N ILE A 27 10.58 5.83 19.19
CA ILE A 27 9.86 7.07 18.89
C ILE A 27 8.36 6.77 18.80
N GLY A 28 7.61 7.20 19.83
CA GLY A 28 6.16 6.95 19.93
C GLY A 28 5.36 7.48 18.75
N PHE A 29 5.77 8.59 18.14
CA PHE A 29 5.15 9.15 16.94
C PHE A 29 5.21 8.16 15.75
N LEU A 30 6.38 7.59 15.43
CA LEU A 30 6.54 6.66 14.32
C LEU A 30 5.66 5.41 14.50
N ARG A 31 5.58 4.91 15.74
CA ARG A 31 4.74 3.77 16.08
C ARG A 31 3.24 4.11 16.02
N ALA A 32 2.85 5.29 16.54
CA ALA A 32 1.45 5.71 16.56
C ALA A 32 0.85 5.88 15.15
N TYR A 33 1.67 6.28 14.18
CA TYR A 33 1.26 6.44 12.79
C TYR A 33 1.64 5.27 11.88
N ASN A 34 2.05 4.14 12.45
CA ASN A 34 2.43 2.91 11.72
C ASN A 34 3.47 3.14 10.61
N ILE A 35 4.41 4.09 10.84
CA ILE A 35 5.48 4.35 9.86
C ILE A 35 6.31 3.08 9.67
N PRO A 36 6.46 2.56 8.43
CA PRO A 36 7.23 1.36 8.18
C PRO A 36 8.70 1.51 8.56
N GLU A 37 9.31 0.45 9.09
CA GLU A 37 10.72 0.43 9.48
C GLU A 37 11.66 0.86 8.33
N PRO A 38 11.49 0.37 7.07
CA PRO A 38 12.31 0.82 5.95
C PRO A 38 12.16 2.31 5.66
N VAL A 39 10.97 2.89 5.87
CA VAL A 39 10.73 4.34 5.67
C VAL A 39 11.46 5.15 6.73
N ALA A 40 11.35 4.78 8.01
CA ALA A 40 12.03 5.47 9.10
C ALA A 40 13.56 5.41 8.94
N GLY A 41 14.12 4.23 8.65
CA GLY A 41 15.55 4.04 8.47
C GLY A 41 16.08 4.66 7.17
N GLY A 42 15.38 4.44 6.06
CA GLY A 42 15.76 4.96 4.73
C GLY A 42 15.76 6.48 4.68
N LEU A 43 14.77 7.15 5.30
CA LEU A 43 14.73 8.61 5.35
C LEU A 43 15.90 9.20 6.14
N VAL A 44 16.30 8.57 7.25
CA VAL A 44 17.49 9.01 8.01
C VAL A 44 18.76 8.92 7.15
N VAL A 45 18.91 7.81 6.40
CA VAL A 45 20.05 7.66 5.49
C VAL A 45 19.99 8.66 4.35
N ALA A 46 18.81 8.87 3.73
CA ALA A 46 18.63 9.87 2.67
C ALA A 46 18.97 11.28 3.14
N LEU A 47 18.58 11.65 4.38
CA LEU A 47 18.97 12.92 5.00
C LEU A 47 20.47 13.01 5.29
N ALA A 48 21.09 11.92 5.74
CA ALA A 48 22.54 11.87 5.93
C ALA A 48 23.29 12.03 4.60
N LEU A 49 22.80 11.41 3.52
CA LEU A 49 23.37 11.55 2.17
C LEU A 49 23.19 12.99 1.64
N LEU A 50 22.03 13.62 1.90
CA LEU A 50 21.83 15.03 1.58
C LEU A 50 22.86 15.92 2.30
N ALA A 51 23.14 15.65 3.58
CA ALA A 51 24.16 16.37 4.34
C ALA A 51 25.57 16.10 3.81
N LEU A 52 25.90 14.83 3.47
CA LEU A 52 27.21 14.47 2.92
C LEU A 52 27.47 15.13 1.55
N ARG A 53 26.43 15.34 0.76
CA ARG A 53 26.52 16.06 -0.52
C ARG A 53 27.04 17.49 -0.36
N SER A 54 26.73 18.18 0.75
CA SER A 54 27.26 19.51 1.02
C SER A 54 28.79 19.52 1.28
N PHE A 55 29.38 18.35 1.49
CA PHE A 55 30.82 18.13 1.60
C PHE A 55 31.44 17.44 0.37
N ASP A 56 30.73 17.49 -0.80
CA ASP A 56 31.14 16.85 -2.07
C ASP A 56 31.34 15.32 -1.97
N VAL A 57 30.70 14.68 -0.98
CA VAL A 57 30.71 13.21 -0.87
C VAL A 57 29.43 12.66 -1.50
N GLU A 58 29.63 11.94 -2.61
CA GLU A 58 28.54 11.20 -3.30
C GLU A 58 28.69 9.71 -3.01
N VAL A 59 27.60 9.08 -2.55
CA VAL A 59 27.50 7.63 -2.31
C VAL A 59 26.49 7.06 -3.30
N ARG A 60 26.88 5.98 -3.99
CA ARG A 60 26.03 5.24 -4.92
C ARG A 60 25.88 3.79 -4.48
N PHE A 61 24.67 3.27 -4.59
CA PHE A 61 24.28 1.92 -4.23
C PHE A 61 24.07 1.07 -5.49
N ASP A 62 24.34 -0.21 -5.39
CA ASP A 62 23.94 -1.19 -6.40
C ASP A 62 22.44 -1.50 -6.23
N THR A 63 21.65 -1.16 -7.23
CA THR A 63 20.18 -1.34 -7.19
C THR A 63 19.71 -2.63 -7.87
N SER A 64 20.60 -3.55 -8.23
CA SER A 64 20.26 -4.77 -8.97
C SER A 64 19.25 -5.67 -8.27
N LEU A 65 19.24 -5.67 -6.92
CA LEU A 65 18.23 -6.39 -6.12
C LEU A 65 16.86 -5.70 -6.05
N GLN A 66 16.77 -4.42 -6.37
CA GLN A 66 15.54 -3.65 -6.18
C GLN A 66 14.38 -4.24 -6.99
N THR A 67 14.58 -4.46 -8.28
CA THR A 67 13.55 -5.00 -9.17
C THR A 67 13.14 -6.44 -8.81
N PRO A 68 14.04 -7.41 -8.60
CA PRO A 68 13.65 -8.75 -8.16
C PRO A 68 12.86 -8.78 -6.85
N LEU A 69 13.24 -7.99 -5.86
CA LEU A 69 12.54 -7.90 -4.58
C LEU A 69 11.15 -7.27 -4.73
N MET A 70 11.02 -6.22 -5.55
CA MET A 70 9.75 -5.62 -5.90
C MET A 70 8.81 -6.65 -6.56
N LEU A 71 9.30 -7.36 -7.58
CA LEU A 71 8.50 -8.38 -8.27
C LEU A 71 8.10 -9.52 -7.33
N ALA A 72 9.00 -9.98 -6.45
CA ALA A 72 8.68 -10.98 -5.44
C ALA A 72 7.58 -10.51 -4.49
N PHE A 73 7.62 -9.26 -4.05
CA PHE A 73 6.54 -8.65 -3.25
C PHE A 73 5.20 -8.68 -4.00
N PHE A 74 5.15 -8.24 -5.26
CA PHE A 74 3.89 -8.26 -6.03
C PHE A 74 3.40 -9.68 -6.33
N ALA A 75 4.29 -10.65 -6.50
CA ALA A 75 3.92 -12.07 -6.57
C ALA A 75 3.18 -12.51 -5.30
N THR A 76 3.69 -12.11 -4.11
CA THR A 76 3.04 -12.47 -2.84
C THR A 76 1.68 -11.80 -2.65
N ILE A 77 1.49 -10.57 -3.12
CA ILE A 77 0.16 -9.93 -3.15
C ILE A 77 -0.80 -10.79 -3.99
N GLY A 78 -0.40 -11.18 -5.19
CA GLY A 78 -1.22 -12.05 -6.05
C GLY A 78 -1.54 -13.40 -5.41
N LEU A 79 -0.54 -14.06 -4.82
CA LEU A 79 -0.71 -15.35 -4.12
C LEU A 79 -1.57 -15.25 -2.85
N SER A 80 -1.74 -14.07 -2.28
CA SER A 80 -2.63 -13.83 -1.14
C SER A 80 -4.08 -13.58 -1.55
N ALA A 81 -4.37 -13.26 -2.81
CA ALA A 81 -5.69 -12.88 -3.29
C ALA A 81 -6.60 -14.10 -3.50
N ASP A 82 -7.36 -14.48 -2.48
CA ASP A 82 -8.32 -15.59 -2.50
C ASP A 82 -9.75 -15.12 -2.82
N PHE A 83 -10.27 -15.48 -4.00
CA PHE A 83 -11.63 -15.16 -4.41
C PHE A 83 -12.72 -15.95 -3.63
N ALA A 84 -12.38 -17.07 -3.02
CA ALA A 84 -13.32 -17.79 -2.16
C ALA A 84 -13.65 -17.00 -0.89
N SER A 85 -12.68 -16.26 -0.37
CA SER A 85 -12.87 -15.34 0.76
C SER A 85 -13.79 -14.17 0.41
N LEU A 86 -13.73 -13.63 -0.83
CA LEU A 86 -14.66 -12.61 -1.31
C LEU A 86 -16.10 -13.11 -1.32
N LYS A 87 -16.33 -14.35 -1.77
CA LYS A 87 -17.65 -14.99 -1.74
C LYS A 87 -18.20 -15.13 -0.32
N LYS A 88 -17.36 -15.49 0.65
CA LYS A 88 -17.74 -15.62 2.06
C LYS A 88 -18.14 -14.27 2.69
N GLY A 89 -17.49 -13.17 2.28
CA GLY A 89 -17.80 -11.82 2.73
C GLY A 89 -19.13 -11.25 2.23
N GLY A 90 -19.71 -11.88 1.20
CA GLY A 90 -21.05 -11.61 0.70
C GLY A 90 -21.24 -10.19 0.17
N ARG A 91 -22.51 -9.74 0.22
CA ARG A 91 -22.92 -8.42 -0.33
C ARG A 91 -22.20 -7.23 0.32
N VAL A 92 -21.88 -7.33 1.61
CA VAL A 92 -21.28 -6.22 2.36
C VAL A 92 -19.87 -5.91 1.83
N VAL A 93 -19.05 -6.95 1.60
CA VAL A 93 -17.71 -6.80 1.02
C VAL A 93 -17.79 -6.27 -0.40
N GLY A 94 -18.72 -6.77 -1.22
CA GLY A 94 -18.91 -6.29 -2.59
C GLY A 94 -19.29 -4.81 -2.66
N VAL A 95 -20.24 -4.38 -1.82
CA VAL A 95 -20.67 -2.98 -1.76
C VAL A 95 -19.54 -2.07 -1.25
N PHE A 96 -18.80 -2.52 -0.24
CA PHE A 96 -17.65 -1.77 0.27
C PHE A 96 -16.54 -1.65 -0.79
N LEU A 97 -16.26 -2.73 -1.52
CA LEU A 97 -15.29 -2.72 -2.62
C LEU A 97 -15.69 -1.72 -3.72
N LEU A 98 -16.98 -1.64 -4.07
CA LEU A 98 -17.48 -0.64 -5.03
C LEU A 98 -17.29 0.80 -4.51
N ALA A 99 -17.51 1.04 -3.22
CA ALA A 99 -17.21 2.34 -2.61
C ALA A 99 -15.69 2.66 -2.68
N VAL A 100 -14.84 1.67 -2.44
CA VAL A 100 -13.38 1.83 -2.58
C VAL A 100 -12.99 2.15 -4.03
N ILE A 101 -13.54 1.44 -5.02
CA ILE A 101 -13.32 1.74 -6.44
C ILE A 101 -13.69 3.18 -6.76
N GLY A 102 -14.85 3.63 -6.27
CA GLY A 102 -15.30 5.02 -6.43
C GLY A 102 -14.30 6.02 -5.85
N LEU A 103 -13.72 5.73 -4.69
CA LEU A 103 -12.69 6.58 -4.10
C LEU A 103 -11.42 6.63 -4.99
N LEU A 104 -10.93 5.48 -5.47
CA LEU A 104 -9.74 5.43 -6.33
C LEU A 104 -9.91 6.28 -7.58
N VAL A 105 -11.09 6.23 -8.20
CA VAL A 105 -11.43 7.08 -9.36
C VAL A 105 -11.39 8.56 -8.97
N VAL A 106 -12.03 8.94 -7.87
CA VAL A 106 -12.06 10.33 -7.40
C VAL A 106 -10.67 10.84 -7.03
N GLN A 107 -9.85 10.03 -6.36
CA GLN A 107 -8.47 10.40 -6.00
C GLN A 107 -7.62 10.68 -7.24
N ASN A 108 -7.70 9.85 -8.27
CA ASN A 108 -6.93 10.05 -9.49
C ASN A 108 -7.44 11.26 -10.28
N ALA A 109 -8.75 11.43 -10.43
CA ALA A 109 -9.32 12.60 -11.09
C ALA A 109 -8.92 13.91 -10.39
N MET A 110 -9.00 13.94 -9.05
CA MET A 110 -8.60 15.10 -8.25
C MET A 110 -7.09 15.36 -8.34
N GLY A 111 -6.27 14.31 -8.24
CA GLY A 111 -4.82 14.41 -8.33
C GLY A 111 -4.38 14.98 -9.68
N ILE A 112 -4.90 14.42 -10.78
CA ILE A 112 -4.62 14.89 -12.14
C ILE A 112 -5.10 16.34 -12.33
N GLY A 113 -6.34 16.63 -11.91
CA GLY A 113 -6.91 17.98 -12.06
C GLY A 113 -6.11 19.04 -11.31
N LEU A 114 -5.69 18.75 -10.07
CA LEU A 114 -4.87 19.69 -9.29
C LEU A 114 -3.44 19.79 -9.79
N ALA A 115 -2.80 18.68 -10.19
CA ALA A 115 -1.46 18.71 -10.77
C ALA A 115 -1.45 19.60 -12.02
N THR A 116 -2.40 19.39 -12.92
CA THR A 116 -2.57 20.21 -14.14
C THR A 116 -2.83 21.69 -13.81
N ALA A 117 -3.71 21.98 -12.85
CA ALA A 117 -4.02 23.34 -12.44
C ALA A 117 -2.82 24.07 -11.81
N LEU A 118 -1.90 23.33 -11.18
CA LEU A 118 -0.65 23.85 -10.61
C LEU A 118 0.51 23.86 -11.62
N GLY A 119 0.27 23.52 -12.87
CA GLY A 119 1.31 23.49 -13.92
C GLY A 119 2.29 22.32 -13.79
N LEU A 120 1.90 21.26 -13.07
CA LEU A 120 2.69 20.03 -12.94
C LEU A 120 2.30 19.01 -14.00
N ASP A 121 3.19 18.04 -14.22
CA ASP A 121 2.89 16.90 -15.07
C ASP A 121 1.68 16.11 -14.50
N PRO A 122 0.68 15.78 -15.31
CA PRO A 122 -0.49 15.00 -14.90
C PRO A 122 -0.15 13.63 -14.26
N LEU A 123 0.97 13.01 -14.62
CA LEU A 123 1.47 11.78 -14.01
C LEU A 123 1.79 11.98 -12.51
N MET A 124 2.25 13.17 -12.12
CA MET A 124 2.42 13.51 -10.70
C MET A 124 1.08 13.48 -9.95
N GLY A 125 -0.02 13.82 -10.62
CA GLY A 125 -1.36 13.72 -10.08
C GLY A 125 -1.80 12.27 -9.81
N LEU A 126 -1.42 11.32 -10.64
CA LEU A 126 -1.63 9.89 -10.37
C LEU A 126 -0.78 9.40 -9.20
N LEU A 127 0.49 9.84 -9.12
CA LEU A 127 1.37 9.49 -8.00
C LEU A 127 0.87 10.05 -6.67
N THR A 128 0.35 11.27 -6.65
CA THR A 128 -0.27 11.89 -5.46
C THR A 128 -1.74 11.51 -5.29
N GLY A 129 -2.25 10.65 -6.15
CA GLY A 129 -3.58 10.04 -6.13
C GLY A 129 -3.56 8.62 -5.54
N SER A 130 -4.34 7.73 -6.16
CA SER A 130 -4.53 6.37 -5.65
C SER A 130 -3.27 5.51 -5.63
N ILE A 131 -2.28 5.80 -6.49
CA ILE A 131 -1.03 5.03 -6.55
C ILE A 131 -0.35 4.95 -5.18
N THR A 132 -0.22 6.07 -4.49
CA THR A 132 0.48 6.15 -3.20
C THR A 132 -0.46 6.17 -2.01
N LEU A 133 -1.62 6.83 -2.13
CA LEU A 133 -2.53 7.01 -1.01
C LEU A 133 -3.27 5.70 -0.67
N ALA A 134 -3.76 5.00 -1.67
CA ALA A 134 -4.43 3.71 -1.50
C ALA A 134 -3.47 2.52 -1.67
N GLY A 135 -2.52 2.60 -2.61
CA GLY A 135 -1.53 1.54 -2.85
C GLY A 135 -0.30 1.59 -1.94
N GLY A 136 -0.10 2.68 -1.19
CA GLY A 136 0.99 2.82 -0.22
C GLY A 136 2.39 2.88 -0.85
N HIS A 137 3.41 2.63 -0.01
CA HIS A 137 4.82 2.75 -0.39
C HIS A 137 5.26 1.74 -1.45
N GLY A 138 4.75 0.50 -1.39
CA GLY A 138 5.13 -0.56 -2.35
C GLY A 138 4.68 -0.24 -3.77
N THR A 139 3.40 0.06 -3.93
CA THR A 139 2.80 0.44 -5.22
C THR A 139 3.36 1.78 -5.70
N GLY A 140 3.54 2.74 -4.79
CA GLY A 140 4.18 4.03 -5.07
C GLY A 140 5.60 3.88 -5.63
N ALA A 141 6.44 3.05 -5.02
CA ALA A 141 7.79 2.80 -5.50
C ALA A 141 7.81 2.12 -6.88
N ALA A 142 6.93 1.15 -7.11
CA ALA A 142 6.85 0.43 -8.39
C ALA A 142 6.41 1.34 -9.54
N TRP A 143 5.34 2.14 -9.34
CA TRP A 143 4.89 3.09 -10.34
C TRP A 143 5.84 4.29 -10.48
N GLY A 144 6.47 4.73 -9.39
CA GLY A 144 7.50 5.76 -9.41
C GLY A 144 8.66 5.37 -10.31
N ALA A 145 9.18 4.15 -10.16
CA ALA A 145 10.21 3.61 -11.05
C ALA A 145 9.72 3.52 -12.51
N THR A 146 8.51 3.01 -12.73
CA THR A 146 7.91 2.90 -14.08
C THR A 146 7.74 4.28 -14.72
N PHE A 147 7.30 5.31 -13.99
CA PHE A 147 7.12 6.65 -14.52
C PHE A 147 8.45 7.35 -14.78
N SER A 148 9.47 7.08 -13.98
CA SER A 148 10.82 7.58 -14.22
C SER A 148 11.44 6.94 -15.47
N GLU A 149 11.35 5.63 -15.63
CA GLU A 149 11.97 4.89 -16.73
C GLU A 149 11.23 5.04 -18.06
N LYS A 150 9.89 4.93 -18.03
CA LYS A 150 9.08 4.90 -19.27
C LYS A 150 8.64 6.28 -19.74
N TYR A 151 8.35 7.19 -18.80
CA TYR A 151 7.80 8.52 -19.11
C TYR A 151 8.78 9.66 -18.80
N GLY A 152 10.01 9.36 -18.32
CA GLY A 152 11.05 10.35 -18.07
C GLY A 152 10.79 11.29 -16.88
N LEU A 153 9.87 10.94 -15.98
CA LEU A 153 9.53 11.76 -14.81
C LEU A 153 10.61 11.64 -13.72
N ALA A 154 11.58 12.53 -13.72
CA ALA A 154 12.80 12.42 -12.93
C ALA A 154 12.58 12.30 -11.40
N SER A 155 11.55 12.96 -10.83
CA SER A 155 11.26 12.99 -9.38
C SER A 155 10.16 12.00 -8.97
N ALA A 156 9.79 11.04 -9.83
CA ALA A 156 8.63 10.18 -9.60
C ALA A 156 8.75 9.32 -8.34
N SER A 157 9.93 8.75 -8.09
CA SER A 157 10.16 7.88 -6.92
C SER A 157 10.14 8.66 -5.62
N GLU A 158 10.78 9.84 -5.60
CA GLU A 158 10.81 10.75 -4.46
C GLU A 158 9.40 11.24 -4.13
N LEU A 159 8.66 11.68 -5.15
CA LEU A 159 7.27 12.11 -5.03
C LEU A 159 6.40 11.00 -4.47
N ALA A 160 6.53 9.79 -4.98
CA ALA A 160 5.76 8.64 -4.53
C ALA A 160 6.02 8.34 -3.05
N MET A 161 7.28 8.32 -2.60
CA MET A 161 7.64 8.04 -1.21
C MET A 161 7.13 9.12 -0.25
N ALA A 162 7.29 10.40 -0.62
CA ALA A 162 6.80 11.53 0.16
C ALA A 162 5.27 11.47 0.29
N SER A 163 4.55 11.23 -0.80
CA SER A 163 3.08 11.16 -0.84
C SER A 163 2.55 9.99 -0.02
N ALA A 164 3.14 8.80 -0.14
CA ALA A 164 2.75 7.62 0.64
C ALA A 164 2.95 7.85 2.15
N THR A 165 4.08 8.47 2.54
CA THR A 165 4.36 8.77 3.96
C THR A 165 3.38 9.80 4.52
N PHE A 166 3.10 10.86 3.77
CA PHE A 166 2.12 11.87 4.14
C PHE A 166 0.71 11.28 4.29
N GLY A 167 0.30 10.48 3.31
CA GLY A 167 -0.98 9.79 3.33
C GLY A 167 -1.14 8.89 4.55
N LEU A 168 -0.11 8.10 4.89
CA LEU A 168 -0.12 7.21 6.04
C LEU A 168 -0.35 7.96 7.37
N VAL A 169 0.32 9.10 7.55
CA VAL A 169 0.15 9.95 8.74
C VAL A 169 -1.27 10.51 8.80
N LEU A 170 -1.75 11.11 7.70
CA LEU A 170 -3.07 11.73 7.67
C LEU A 170 -4.21 10.71 7.71
N GLY A 171 -4.05 9.55 7.08
CA GLY A 171 -5.02 8.45 7.18
C GLY A 171 -5.24 8.00 8.63
N GLY A 172 -4.15 7.96 9.43
CA GLY A 172 -4.24 7.70 10.87
C GLY A 172 -4.90 8.82 11.67
N LEU A 173 -4.69 10.08 11.25
CA LEU A 173 -5.22 11.24 11.96
C LEU A 173 -6.73 11.45 11.73
N ILE A 174 -7.22 11.26 10.50
CA ILE A 174 -8.61 11.62 10.16
C ILE A 174 -9.65 10.56 10.52
N GLY A 175 -9.26 9.29 10.62
CA GLY A 175 -10.21 8.19 10.87
C GLY A 175 -10.99 8.35 12.16
N GLY A 176 -10.32 8.72 13.25
CA GLY A 176 -10.96 8.97 14.54
C GLY A 176 -11.98 10.13 14.53
N PRO A 177 -11.62 11.33 14.08
CA PRO A 177 -12.53 12.46 13.91
C PRO A 177 -13.74 12.16 13.03
N VAL A 178 -13.52 11.50 11.87
CA VAL A 178 -14.60 11.11 10.96
C VAL A 178 -15.59 10.16 11.65
N ALA A 179 -15.08 9.09 12.27
CA ALA A 179 -15.92 8.15 13.00
C ALA A 179 -16.70 8.84 14.12
N ARG A 180 -16.05 9.70 14.90
CA ARG A 180 -16.69 10.44 16.00
C ARG A 180 -17.83 11.34 15.53
N LEU A 181 -17.65 12.00 14.35
CA LEU A 181 -18.70 12.80 13.72
C LEU A 181 -19.89 11.94 13.31
N LEU A 182 -19.63 10.76 12.73
CA LEU A 182 -20.64 9.85 12.22
C LEU A 182 -21.42 9.17 13.35
N ILE A 183 -20.70 8.70 14.38
CA ILE A 183 -21.31 8.02 15.54
C ILE A 183 -22.30 8.92 16.29
N LYS A 184 -22.06 10.24 16.36
CA LYS A 184 -23.02 11.17 16.95
C LYS A 184 -24.40 11.17 16.26
N ARG A 185 -24.48 10.65 15.03
CA ARG A 185 -25.69 10.56 14.22
C ARG A 185 -26.31 9.16 14.21
N THR A 186 -25.70 8.21 14.93
CA THR A 186 -26.14 6.81 14.97
C THR A 186 -26.59 6.42 16.37
N GLN A 187 -27.44 5.40 16.46
CA GLN A 187 -27.68 4.73 17.73
C GLN A 187 -26.49 3.82 18.02
N VAL A 188 -25.70 4.17 19.03
CA VAL A 188 -24.62 3.31 19.51
C VAL A 188 -25.25 2.08 20.15
N PRO A 189 -24.77 0.84 19.85
CA PRO A 189 -25.16 -0.34 20.62
C PRO A 189 -24.89 -0.03 22.10
N GLY A 190 -25.92 -0.09 22.94
CA GLY A 190 -25.79 0.25 24.36
C GLY A 190 -24.59 -0.43 24.97
N CYS A 191 -23.87 0.28 25.85
CA CYS A 191 -22.77 -0.26 26.62
C CYS A 191 -23.24 -1.54 27.34
N ILE A 192 -23.04 -2.68 26.70
CA ILE A 192 -23.11 -3.97 27.37
C ILE A 192 -21.92 -3.96 28.32
N GLU A 193 -22.22 -4.18 29.61
CA GLU A 193 -21.24 -4.25 30.72
C GLU A 193 -19.92 -4.83 30.22
N GLN A 194 -18.85 -4.17 30.62
CA GLN A 194 -17.47 -4.50 30.29
C GLN A 194 -17.17 -5.97 30.55
N GLU A 195 -17.52 -6.85 29.63
CA GLU A 195 -16.69 -8.03 29.45
C GLU A 195 -15.30 -7.48 29.06
N LYS A 196 -14.32 -7.75 29.95
CA LYS A 196 -12.89 -7.48 29.72
C LYS A 196 -12.61 -7.73 28.24
N PRO A 197 -11.96 -6.80 27.53
CA PRO A 197 -11.72 -6.96 26.10
C PRO A 197 -11.04 -8.32 25.91
N ARG A 198 -11.81 -9.30 25.47
CA ARG A 198 -11.20 -10.45 24.82
C ARG A 198 -10.46 -9.82 23.66
N ALA A 199 -9.12 -9.90 23.72
CA ALA A 199 -8.29 -9.56 22.59
C ALA A 199 -9.02 -10.09 21.36
N PRO A 200 -9.30 -9.26 20.32
CA PRO A 200 -9.97 -9.75 19.14
C PRO A 200 -9.22 -11.02 18.79
N LYS A 201 -9.92 -12.16 18.83
CA LYS A 201 -9.35 -13.39 18.28
C LYS A 201 -9.09 -12.99 16.85
N GLY A 202 -7.81 -12.65 16.56
CA GLY A 202 -7.40 -12.20 15.26
C GLY A 202 -8.01 -13.18 14.28
N PHE A 203 -8.57 -12.68 13.21
CA PHE A 203 -9.26 -13.47 12.18
C PHE A 203 -8.37 -14.56 11.60
N GLU A 204 -7.10 -14.49 11.90
CA GLU A 204 -6.11 -15.54 11.76
C GLU A 204 -5.52 -15.83 13.14
N GLN A 205 -6.17 -16.71 13.88
CA GLN A 205 -5.33 -17.66 14.57
C GLN A 205 -4.76 -18.54 13.46
N PRO A 206 -3.48 -18.36 13.09
CA PRO A 206 -2.84 -19.31 12.18
C PRO A 206 -3.09 -20.65 12.81
N ASN A 207 -3.59 -21.62 12.03
CA ASN A 207 -3.78 -22.99 12.49
C ASN A 207 -2.59 -23.31 13.37
N LYS A 208 -2.78 -23.41 14.68
CA LYS A 208 -1.69 -23.55 15.67
C LYS A 208 -0.88 -24.82 15.46
N GLU A 209 -1.33 -25.66 14.54
CA GLU A 209 -0.82 -27.00 14.30
C GLU A 209 0.29 -27.07 13.22
N ARG A 210 0.54 -26.01 12.42
CA ARG A 210 1.60 -26.07 11.43
C ARG A 210 2.66 -25.00 11.65
N SER A 211 3.85 -25.45 12.10
CA SER A 211 5.06 -24.63 12.14
C SER A 211 5.56 -24.38 10.70
N ILE A 212 6.08 -23.18 10.44
CA ILE A 212 6.82 -22.91 9.19
C ILE A 212 7.99 -23.88 9.12
N THR A 213 8.08 -24.64 8.06
CA THR A 213 9.17 -25.58 7.81
C THR A 213 10.03 -25.07 6.66
N PRO A 214 11.32 -25.49 6.57
CA PRO A 214 12.14 -25.14 5.42
C PRO A 214 11.49 -25.55 4.09
N PHE A 215 10.73 -26.66 4.10
CA PHE A 215 10.08 -27.18 2.90
C PHE A 215 8.88 -26.32 2.46
N SER A 216 8.03 -25.88 3.40
CA SER A 216 6.92 -24.97 3.08
C SER A 216 7.42 -23.60 2.59
N PHE A 217 8.58 -23.17 3.06
CA PHE A 217 9.25 -21.97 2.56
C PHE A 217 9.74 -22.14 1.12
N ILE A 218 10.35 -23.30 0.79
CA ILE A 218 10.82 -23.63 -0.56
C ILE A 218 9.63 -23.73 -1.52
N GLU A 219 8.52 -24.35 -1.11
CA GLU A 219 7.28 -24.43 -1.91
C GLU A 219 6.75 -23.04 -2.26
N THR A 220 6.68 -22.15 -1.27
CA THR A 220 6.24 -20.77 -1.48
C THR A 220 7.21 -19.99 -2.37
N LEU A 221 8.52 -20.17 -2.17
CA LEU A 221 9.54 -19.56 -3.02
C LEU A 221 9.42 -20.04 -4.48
N ALA A 222 9.11 -21.33 -4.69
CA ALA A 222 8.86 -21.88 -6.02
C ALA A 222 7.63 -21.23 -6.68
N LEU A 223 6.54 -21.01 -5.95
CA LEU A 223 5.36 -20.30 -6.46
C LEU A 223 5.68 -18.85 -6.83
N ILE A 224 6.47 -18.16 -6.01
CA ILE A 224 6.96 -16.82 -6.32
C ILE A 224 7.81 -16.86 -7.60
N ALA A 225 8.78 -17.78 -7.70
CA ALA A 225 9.64 -17.90 -8.88
C ALA A 225 8.85 -18.18 -10.16
N VAL A 226 7.83 -19.07 -10.10
CA VAL A 226 6.92 -19.32 -11.21
C VAL A 226 6.15 -18.05 -11.57
N SER A 227 5.67 -17.29 -10.57
CA SER A 227 4.98 -16.01 -10.80
C SER A 227 5.88 -14.99 -11.48
N LEU A 228 7.15 -14.90 -11.08
CA LEU A 228 8.14 -14.00 -11.69
C LEU A 228 8.39 -14.37 -13.16
N LEU A 229 8.68 -15.65 -13.40
CA LEU A 229 8.97 -16.14 -14.75
C LEU A 229 7.76 -15.96 -15.69
N ALA A 230 6.60 -16.48 -15.29
CA ALA A 230 5.38 -16.38 -16.11
C ALA A 230 4.91 -14.94 -16.27
N GLY A 231 5.05 -14.08 -15.24
CA GLY A 231 4.74 -12.66 -15.32
C GLY A 231 5.67 -11.91 -16.27
N SER A 232 6.96 -12.22 -16.28
CA SER A 232 7.93 -11.65 -17.23
C SER A 232 7.64 -12.09 -18.67
N LEU A 233 7.29 -13.36 -18.87
CA LEU A 233 6.87 -13.86 -20.20
C LEU A 233 5.58 -13.19 -20.66
N LEU A 234 4.59 -13.05 -19.76
CA LEU A 234 3.34 -12.34 -20.05
C LEU A 234 3.58 -10.87 -20.44
N ASN A 235 4.45 -10.18 -19.71
CA ASN A 235 4.85 -8.81 -20.06
C ASN A 235 5.47 -8.76 -21.45
N GLY A 236 6.37 -9.68 -21.79
CA GLY A 236 6.96 -9.77 -23.14
C GLY A 236 5.93 -10.02 -24.24
N LEU A 237 4.92 -10.86 -23.99
CA LEU A 237 3.82 -11.12 -24.94
C LEU A 237 2.90 -9.89 -25.12
N LEU A 238 2.72 -9.09 -24.10
CA LEU A 238 1.86 -7.88 -24.13
C LEU A 238 2.61 -6.64 -24.62
N HIS A 239 3.92 -6.71 -24.75
CA HIS A 239 4.75 -5.57 -25.15
C HIS A 239 4.37 -5.04 -26.54
N GLY A 240 4.17 -3.72 -26.65
CA GLY A 240 3.73 -3.08 -27.89
C GLY A 240 2.25 -3.28 -28.24
N SER A 241 1.47 -3.97 -27.39
CA SER A 241 0.02 -4.11 -27.57
C SER A 241 -0.74 -2.99 -26.82
N ALA A 242 -2.03 -2.80 -27.17
CA ALA A 242 -2.94 -1.91 -26.43
C ALA A 242 -3.12 -2.31 -24.95
N PHE A 243 -2.77 -3.56 -24.59
CA PHE A 243 -2.88 -4.11 -23.23
C PHE A 243 -1.52 -4.21 -22.53
N GLU A 244 -0.52 -3.46 -22.96
CA GLU A 244 0.79 -3.46 -22.31
C GLU A 244 0.68 -3.10 -20.81
N LEU A 245 1.18 -3.99 -19.96
CA LEU A 245 1.19 -3.84 -18.50
C LEU A 245 2.63 -3.81 -17.98
N PRO A 246 2.95 -3.04 -16.93
CA PRO A 246 4.24 -3.16 -16.26
C PRO A 246 4.47 -4.59 -15.76
N THR A 247 5.74 -5.02 -15.71
CA THR A 247 6.12 -6.39 -15.33
C THR A 247 5.57 -6.79 -13.96
N PHE A 248 5.62 -5.89 -12.97
CA PHE A 248 5.12 -6.18 -11.62
C PHE A 248 3.61 -6.44 -11.60
N VAL A 249 2.85 -5.79 -12.48
CA VAL A 249 1.40 -6.02 -12.65
C VAL A 249 1.15 -7.41 -13.25
N CYS A 250 1.91 -7.80 -14.26
CA CYS A 250 1.82 -9.14 -14.86
C CYS A 250 2.12 -10.22 -13.81
N VAL A 251 3.17 -10.02 -13.01
CA VAL A 251 3.56 -10.92 -11.92
C VAL A 251 2.45 -11.05 -10.87
N LEU A 252 1.84 -9.93 -10.47
CA LEU A 252 0.69 -9.92 -9.55
C LEU A 252 -0.46 -10.75 -10.11
N PHE A 253 -0.87 -10.52 -11.36
CA PHE A 253 -1.98 -11.28 -11.98
C PHE A 253 -1.68 -12.77 -12.12
N VAL A 254 -0.45 -13.15 -12.47
CA VAL A 254 -0.04 -14.56 -12.48
C VAL A 254 -0.16 -15.17 -11.07
N GLY A 255 0.26 -14.45 -10.03
CA GLY A 255 0.07 -14.89 -8.64
C GLY A 255 -1.40 -15.14 -8.29
N VAL A 256 -2.30 -14.22 -8.70
CA VAL A 256 -3.77 -14.39 -8.52
C VAL A 256 -4.28 -15.63 -9.22
N VAL A 257 -3.86 -15.87 -10.47
CA VAL A 257 -4.27 -17.05 -11.26
C VAL A 257 -3.74 -18.33 -10.61
N LEU A 258 -2.48 -18.36 -10.16
CA LEU A 258 -1.91 -19.51 -9.48
C LEU A 258 -2.64 -19.82 -8.18
N ARG A 259 -2.88 -18.83 -7.32
CA ARG A 259 -3.61 -19.00 -6.05
C ARG A 259 -4.97 -19.65 -6.28
N ASN A 260 -5.77 -19.04 -7.14
CA ASN A 260 -7.15 -19.45 -7.34
C ASN A 260 -7.26 -20.71 -8.22
N GLY A 261 -6.38 -20.86 -9.21
CA GLY A 261 -6.34 -22.05 -10.07
C GLY A 261 -5.92 -23.32 -9.31
N LEU A 262 -4.84 -23.26 -8.54
CA LEU A 262 -4.37 -24.39 -7.73
C LEU A 262 -5.42 -24.81 -6.69
N SER A 263 -6.07 -23.84 -6.06
CA SER A 263 -7.14 -24.09 -5.09
C SER A 263 -8.38 -24.69 -5.75
N ALA A 264 -8.81 -24.18 -6.91
CA ALA A 264 -9.99 -24.66 -7.64
C ALA A 264 -9.80 -26.09 -8.18
N LEU A 265 -8.57 -26.44 -8.58
CA LEU A 265 -8.21 -27.78 -9.05
C LEU A 265 -7.94 -28.77 -7.90
N GLY A 266 -7.91 -28.30 -6.65
CA GLY A 266 -7.56 -29.12 -5.49
C GLY A 266 -6.12 -29.64 -5.50
N LEU A 267 -5.24 -29.06 -6.32
CA LEU A 267 -3.86 -29.53 -6.50
C LEU A 267 -2.94 -29.07 -5.37
N TYR A 268 -3.12 -27.86 -4.87
CA TYR A 268 -2.27 -27.26 -3.84
C TYR A 268 -2.98 -26.15 -3.08
N GLN A 269 -2.73 -26.10 -1.77
CA GLN A 269 -3.22 -25.03 -0.92
C GLN A 269 -2.07 -24.09 -0.57
N VAL A 270 -2.15 -22.86 -1.03
CA VAL A 270 -1.13 -21.83 -0.77
C VAL A 270 -1.17 -21.43 0.71
N PHE A 271 -0.02 -21.40 1.35
CA PHE A 271 0.10 -21.07 2.77
C PHE A 271 0.31 -19.57 2.95
N GLU A 272 -0.70 -18.89 3.50
CA GLU A 272 -0.73 -17.43 3.66
C GLU A 272 0.39 -16.91 4.57
N ARG A 273 0.81 -17.69 5.57
CA ARG A 273 1.83 -17.28 6.52
C ARG A 273 3.21 -17.17 5.86
N GLU A 274 3.63 -18.18 5.08
CA GLU A 274 4.89 -18.18 4.35
C GLU A 274 4.90 -17.11 3.27
N VAL A 275 3.80 -16.95 2.54
CA VAL A 275 3.61 -15.89 1.55
C VAL A 275 3.76 -14.51 2.20
N SER A 276 3.13 -14.29 3.35
CA SER A 276 3.20 -13.02 4.08
C SER A 276 4.63 -12.73 4.57
N VAL A 277 5.35 -13.73 5.11
CA VAL A 277 6.73 -13.55 5.58
C VAL A 277 7.66 -13.18 4.43
N LEU A 278 7.61 -13.93 3.31
CA LEU A 278 8.44 -13.65 2.13
C LEU A 278 8.08 -12.31 1.49
N GLY A 279 6.79 -11.97 1.44
CA GLY A 279 6.30 -10.68 0.94
C GLY A 279 6.83 -9.51 1.78
N ASN A 280 6.72 -9.61 3.10
CA ASN A 280 7.20 -8.56 4.01
C ASN A 280 8.73 -8.39 3.96
N VAL A 281 9.49 -9.48 3.87
CA VAL A 281 10.97 -9.41 3.71
C VAL A 281 11.32 -8.75 2.37
N SER A 282 10.68 -9.18 1.27
CA SER A 282 10.91 -8.62 -0.06
C SER A 282 10.57 -7.14 -0.11
N LEU A 283 9.41 -6.74 0.42
CA LEU A 283 8.99 -5.34 0.50
C LEU A 283 9.97 -4.51 1.34
N SER A 284 10.35 -5.00 2.51
CA SER A 284 11.22 -4.25 3.42
C SER A 284 12.60 -3.98 2.82
N LEU A 285 13.22 -4.99 2.22
CA LEU A 285 14.51 -4.83 1.53
C LEU A 285 14.40 -3.95 0.29
N PHE A 286 13.37 -4.15 -0.53
CA PHE A 286 13.08 -3.31 -1.68
C PHE A 286 12.95 -1.83 -1.29
N LEU A 287 12.12 -1.53 -0.28
CA LEU A 287 11.92 -0.16 0.18
C LEU A 287 13.17 0.42 0.84
N ALA A 288 13.96 -0.37 1.57
CA ALA A 288 15.21 0.10 2.15
C ALA A 288 16.18 0.56 1.06
N ILE A 289 16.38 -0.25 0.00
CA ILE A 289 17.24 0.10 -1.13
C ILE A 289 16.69 1.33 -1.87
N ALA A 290 15.39 1.36 -2.15
CA ALA A 290 14.75 2.48 -2.84
C ALA A 290 14.88 3.80 -2.06
N LEU A 291 14.59 3.77 -0.74
CA LEU A 291 14.58 4.97 0.10
C LEU A 291 15.98 5.51 0.40
N MET A 292 16.98 4.63 0.62
CA MET A 292 18.34 5.12 0.83
C MET A 292 18.97 5.68 -0.46
N SER A 293 18.39 5.39 -1.63
CA SER A 293 18.83 5.92 -2.93
C SER A 293 18.10 7.21 -3.35
N LEU A 294 17.15 7.72 -2.52
CA LEU A 294 16.35 8.90 -2.85
C LEU A 294 17.19 10.19 -2.92
N LYS A 295 16.87 10.99 -3.93
CA LYS A 295 17.45 12.32 -4.15
C LYS A 295 16.52 13.40 -3.58
N LEU A 296 16.54 13.59 -2.25
CA LEU A 296 15.63 14.51 -1.55
C LEU A 296 15.71 15.98 -2.05
N TRP A 297 16.82 16.38 -2.66
CA TRP A 297 16.96 17.72 -3.23
C TRP A 297 16.06 17.97 -4.44
N ASP A 298 15.65 16.91 -5.15
CA ASP A 298 14.77 17.03 -6.31
C ASP A 298 13.31 17.33 -5.92
N LEU A 299 12.94 17.09 -4.65
CA LEU A 299 11.61 17.39 -4.11
C LEU A 299 11.44 18.84 -3.62
N ALA A 300 12.51 19.57 -3.38
CA ALA A 300 12.42 20.87 -2.72
C ALA A 300 11.54 21.88 -3.48
N SER A 301 11.64 21.90 -4.82
CA SER A 301 10.84 22.77 -5.68
C SER A 301 9.37 22.36 -5.79
N LEU A 302 9.07 21.11 -5.52
CA LEU A 302 7.73 20.51 -5.62
C LEU A 302 6.96 20.47 -4.29
N ALA A 303 7.61 20.84 -3.19
CA ALA A 303 7.07 20.66 -1.84
C ALA A 303 5.71 21.35 -1.63
N LEU A 304 5.57 22.61 -2.04
CA LEU A 304 4.32 23.37 -1.87
C LEU A 304 3.18 22.84 -2.77
N PRO A 305 3.35 22.62 -4.08
CA PRO A 305 2.33 22.03 -4.91
C PRO A 305 1.86 20.64 -4.41
N ILE A 306 2.81 19.79 -4.03
CA ILE A 306 2.52 18.46 -3.50
C ILE A 306 1.70 18.56 -2.20
N PHE A 307 2.09 19.45 -1.29
CA PHE A 307 1.36 19.65 -0.05
C PHE A 307 -0.10 20.07 -0.30
N ILE A 308 -0.35 20.97 -1.28
CA ILE A 308 -1.70 21.40 -1.66
C ILE A 308 -2.52 20.21 -2.17
N ILE A 309 -1.94 19.40 -3.08
CA ILE A 309 -2.64 18.23 -3.62
C ILE A 309 -2.97 17.23 -2.52
N LEU A 310 -2.02 16.90 -1.65
CA LEU A 310 -2.20 15.91 -0.59
C LEU A 310 -3.18 16.39 0.50
N ALA A 311 -3.20 17.69 0.80
CA ALA A 311 -4.18 18.28 1.70
C ALA A 311 -5.60 18.20 1.10
N ALA A 312 -5.75 18.49 -0.19
CA ALA A 312 -7.01 18.34 -0.91
C ALA A 312 -7.47 16.88 -0.96
N GLN A 313 -6.56 15.94 -1.24
CA GLN A 313 -6.85 14.49 -1.21
C GLN A 313 -7.34 14.03 0.16
N THR A 314 -6.73 14.56 1.24
CA THR A 314 -7.15 14.25 2.61
C THR A 314 -8.57 14.76 2.89
N LEU A 315 -8.89 15.96 2.44
CA LEU A 315 -10.25 16.51 2.55
C LEU A 315 -11.26 15.67 1.75
N VAL A 316 -10.91 15.32 0.51
CA VAL A 316 -11.75 14.45 -0.34
C VAL A 316 -11.98 13.09 0.33
N MET A 317 -10.95 12.46 0.90
CA MET A 317 -11.10 11.21 1.64
C MET A 317 -12.10 11.36 2.81
N ALA A 318 -11.97 12.40 3.61
CA ALA A 318 -12.87 12.65 4.73
C ALA A 318 -14.33 12.86 4.26
N LEU A 319 -14.53 13.68 3.24
CA LEU A 319 -15.85 13.91 2.64
C LEU A 319 -16.43 12.62 2.03
N PHE A 320 -15.61 11.86 1.31
CA PHE A 320 -16.04 10.59 0.73
C PHE A 320 -16.43 9.57 1.80
N ALA A 321 -15.68 9.47 2.88
CA ALA A 321 -16.02 8.61 4.01
C ALA A 321 -17.35 8.99 4.67
N ILE A 322 -17.60 10.31 4.84
CA ILE A 322 -18.81 10.84 5.49
C ILE A 322 -20.04 10.73 4.57
N PHE A 323 -19.92 11.08 3.31
CA PHE A 323 -21.07 11.23 2.41
C PHE A 323 -21.33 10.02 1.53
N VAL A 324 -20.31 9.23 1.21
CA VAL A 324 -20.44 8.06 0.35
C VAL A 324 -20.34 6.79 1.18
N THR A 325 -19.16 6.50 1.75
CA THR A 325 -18.92 5.22 2.44
C THR A 325 -19.95 4.97 3.54
N PHE A 326 -20.14 5.91 4.43
CA PHE A 326 -21.08 5.79 5.53
C PHE A 326 -22.51 5.51 5.06
N ARG A 327 -22.99 6.25 4.04
CA ARG A 327 -24.36 6.09 3.53
C ARG A 327 -24.56 4.77 2.81
N VAL A 328 -23.62 4.40 1.94
CA VAL A 328 -23.68 3.16 1.15
C VAL A 328 -23.60 1.94 2.04
N MET A 329 -22.88 2.04 3.16
CA MET A 329 -22.76 0.95 4.14
C MET A 329 -23.89 0.87 5.17
N GLY A 330 -24.97 1.68 5.02
CA GLY A 330 -26.20 1.55 5.80
C GLY A 330 -26.35 2.56 6.93
N SER A 331 -25.50 3.57 7.06
CA SER A 331 -25.62 4.71 7.99
C SER A 331 -25.81 4.33 9.47
N ASN A 332 -25.26 3.19 9.89
CA ASN A 332 -25.30 2.66 11.25
C ASN A 332 -23.93 2.72 11.93
N TYR A 333 -23.82 2.16 13.14
CA TYR A 333 -22.56 2.10 13.87
C TYR A 333 -21.44 1.37 13.11
N ASP A 334 -21.74 0.20 12.54
CA ASP A 334 -20.77 -0.56 11.75
C ASP A 334 -20.28 0.24 10.54
N ALA A 335 -21.18 0.98 9.87
CA ALA A 335 -20.81 1.87 8.77
C ALA A 335 -19.86 3.00 9.21
N ALA A 336 -20.01 3.53 10.44
CA ALA A 336 -19.09 4.53 10.97
C ALA A 336 -17.69 3.94 11.26
N VAL A 337 -17.63 2.71 11.76
CA VAL A 337 -16.35 2.00 11.97
C VAL A 337 -15.70 1.65 10.63
N LEU A 338 -16.49 1.19 9.63
CA LEU A 338 -16.03 0.96 8.26
C LEU A 338 -15.47 2.24 7.62
N ALA A 339 -16.14 3.39 7.82
CA ALA A 339 -15.67 4.68 7.33
C ALA A 339 -14.32 5.09 7.96
N ALA A 340 -14.12 4.83 9.26
CA ALA A 340 -12.83 5.04 9.93
C ALA A 340 -11.72 4.15 9.35
N GLY A 341 -12.02 2.88 9.11
CA GLY A 341 -11.11 1.95 8.43
C GLY A 341 -10.79 2.40 7.00
N HIS A 342 -11.80 2.83 6.25
CA HIS A 342 -11.62 3.35 4.88
C HIS A 342 -10.69 4.57 4.85
N CYS A 343 -10.82 5.52 5.79
CA CYS A 343 -9.86 6.63 5.91
C CYS A 343 -8.42 6.13 6.11
N GLY A 344 -8.25 5.07 6.88
CA GLY A 344 -6.92 4.52 7.19
C GLY A 344 -6.21 3.92 5.99
N PHE A 345 -6.86 3.02 5.25
CA PHE A 345 -6.22 2.39 4.08
C PHE A 345 -6.39 3.19 2.78
N GLY A 346 -7.40 4.02 2.67
CA GLY A 346 -7.61 4.88 1.50
C GLY A 346 -6.62 6.05 1.38
N LEU A 347 -5.92 6.38 2.48
CA LEU A 347 -4.78 7.33 2.48
C LEU A 347 -3.47 6.69 2.93
N GLY A 348 -3.47 5.46 3.40
CA GLY A 348 -2.28 4.91 4.01
C GLY A 348 -2.11 3.41 3.77
N ALA A 349 -2.50 2.62 4.76
CA ALA A 349 -2.30 1.17 4.71
C ALA A 349 -3.31 0.43 5.60
N THR A 350 -3.48 -0.88 5.36
CA THR A 350 -4.37 -1.73 6.15
C THR A 350 -4.07 -1.69 7.67
N PRO A 351 -2.81 -1.68 8.15
CA PRO A 351 -2.54 -1.52 9.58
C PRO A 351 -3.09 -0.22 10.16
N THR A 352 -3.02 0.89 9.43
CA THR A 352 -3.59 2.18 9.83
C THR A 352 -5.12 2.11 9.92
N ALA A 353 -5.77 1.41 8.98
CA ALA A 353 -7.20 1.16 9.03
C ALA A 353 -7.60 0.37 10.29
N ILE A 354 -6.86 -0.69 10.60
CA ILE A 354 -7.10 -1.51 11.80
C ILE A 354 -6.93 -0.67 13.06
N ALA A 355 -5.87 0.15 13.15
CA ALA A 355 -5.63 1.05 14.29
C ALA A 355 -6.77 2.04 14.48
N ASN A 356 -7.27 2.66 13.39
CA ASN A 356 -8.41 3.58 13.43
C ASN A 356 -9.67 2.86 13.95
N MET A 357 -9.97 1.68 13.44
CA MET A 357 -11.12 0.89 13.88
C MET A 357 -11.00 0.47 15.35
N GLN A 358 -9.81 0.04 15.79
CA GLN A 358 -9.55 -0.33 17.19
C GLN A 358 -9.78 0.87 18.13
N ALA A 359 -9.26 2.05 17.78
CA ALA A 359 -9.46 3.27 18.57
C ALA A 359 -10.95 3.64 18.71
N VAL A 360 -11.75 3.41 17.69
CA VAL A 360 -13.20 3.63 17.71
C VAL A 360 -13.89 2.56 18.54
N THR A 361 -13.60 1.28 18.31
CA THR A 361 -14.30 0.17 18.97
C THR A 361 -13.94 0.01 20.44
N GLN A 362 -12.74 0.40 20.86
CA GLN A 362 -12.37 0.47 22.27
C GLN A 362 -13.24 1.47 23.06
N ARG A 363 -13.71 2.52 22.40
CA ARG A 363 -14.52 3.56 23.05
C ARG A 363 -16.02 3.35 22.93
N TYR A 364 -16.51 2.80 21.83
CA TYR A 364 -17.93 2.77 21.47
C TYR A 364 -18.52 1.37 21.37
N GLY A 365 -17.70 0.33 21.50
CA GLY A 365 -18.11 -1.08 21.44
C GLY A 365 -17.65 -1.79 20.15
N PRO A 366 -17.75 -3.12 20.12
CA PRO A 366 -17.20 -3.94 19.03
C PRO A 366 -18.01 -3.80 17.73
N SER A 367 -17.32 -3.94 16.58
CA SER A 367 -17.91 -4.05 15.24
C SER A 367 -17.27 -5.22 14.50
N GLN A 368 -17.90 -6.39 14.55
CA GLN A 368 -17.38 -7.60 13.91
C GLN A 368 -17.33 -7.46 12.38
N ILE A 369 -18.33 -6.80 11.80
CA ILE A 369 -18.45 -6.59 10.34
C ILE A 369 -17.28 -5.75 9.82
N ALA A 370 -16.93 -4.66 10.52
CA ALA A 370 -15.83 -3.80 10.07
C ALA A 370 -14.48 -4.52 10.07
N PHE A 371 -14.20 -5.31 11.12
CA PHE A 371 -12.96 -6.10 11.20
C PHE A 371 -12.90 -7.30 10.25
N LEU A 372 -14.03 -7.70 9.68
CA LEU A 372 -14.07 -8.67 8.58
C LEU A 372 -13.81 -7.99 7.23
N VAL A 373 -14.55 -6.92 6.95
CA VAL A 373 -14.64 -6.30 5.62
C VAL A 373 -13.39 -5.49 5.28
N VAL A 374 -12.92 -4.65 6.21
CA VAL A 374 -11.81 -3.73 5.93
C VAL A 374 -10.50 -4.45 5.64
N PRO A 375 -10.05 -5.44 6.43
CA PRO A 375 -8.83 -6.17 6.09
C PRO A 375 -8.94 -6.94 4.77
N MET A 376 -10.10 -7.54 4.50
CA MET A 376 -10.33 -8.30 3.27
C MET A 376 -10.21 -7.41 2.01
N VAL A 377 -10.79 -6.23 2.03
CA VAL A 377 -10.74 -5.30 0.90
C VAL A 377 -9.39 -4.57 0.86
N GLY A 378 -8.93 -4.07 2.00
CA GLY A 378 -7.73 -3.23 2.09
C GLY A 378 -6.40 -3.98 2.01
N ALA A 379 -6.37 -5.31 2.27
CA ALA A 379 -5.13 -6.06 2.20
C ALA A 379 -4.93 -6.79 0.85
N PHE A 380 -6.00 -7.07 0.10
CA PHE A 380 -5.89 -7.90 -1.09
C PHE A 380 -6.51 -7.26 -2.34
N PHE A 381 -7.79 -6.86 -2.25
CA PHE A 381 -8.52 -6.43 -3.44
C PHE A 381 -8.17 -5.04 -3.92
N ILE A 382 -7.74 -4.16 -2.99
CA ILE A 382 -7.41 -2.79 -3.33
C ILE A 382 -6.25 -2.71 -4.34
N ASP A 383 -5.21 -3.53 -4.18
CA ASP A 383 -4.05 -3.49 -5.08
C ASP A 383 -4.41 -3.91 -6.50
N ILE A 384 -5.23 -4.97 -6.65
CA ILE A 384 -5.69 -5.45 -7.95
C ILE A 384 -6.56 -4.39 -8.64
N VAL A 385 -7.52 -3.85 -7.91
CA VAL A 385 -8.46 -2.86 -8.46
C VAL A 385 -7.75 -1.55 -8.76
N ASN A 386 -6.84 -1.13 -7.89
CA ASN A 386 -6.06 0.10 -8.07
C ASN A 386 -5.24 0.06 -9.37
N VAL A 387 -4.58 -1.08 -9.64
CA VAL A 387 -3.85 -1.27 -10.90
C VAL A 387 -4.77 -1.10 -12.11
N ILE A 388 -5.98 -1.69 -12.07
CA ILE A 388 -6.95 -1.56 -13.15
C ILE A 388 -7.37 -0.10 -13.34
N VAL A 389 -7.70 0.60 -12.25
CA VAL A 389 -8.09 2.01 -12.29
C VAL A 389 -6.95 2.90 -12.83
N ILE A 390 -5.72 2.68 -12.37
CA ILE A 390 -4.54 3.42 -12.88
C ILE A 390 -4.37 3.21 -14.38
N LYS A 391 -4.48 1.97 -14.86
CA LYS A 391 -4.35 1.66 -16.30
C LYS A 391 -5.46 2.30 -17.13
N LEU A 392 -6.69 2.36 -16.60
CA LEU A 392 -7.79 3.05 -17.27
C LEU A 392 -7.50 4.56 -17.40
N TYR A 393 -6.91 5.19 -16.39
CA TYR A 393 -6.49 6.59 -16.48
C TYR A 393 -5.36 6.77 -17.48
N LEU A 394 -4.32 5.94 -17.46
CA LEU A 394 -3.20 5.99 -18.39
C LEU A 394 -3.62 5.73 -19.85
N ALA A 395 -4.75 5.05 -20.09
CA ALA A 395 -5.32 4.85 -21.41
C ALA A 395 -6.10 6.07 -21.96
N LEU A 396 -6.32 7.11 -21.16
CA LEU A 396 -6.97 8.32 -21.62
C LEU A 396 -6.09 9.05 -22.66
N PRO A 397 -6.67 9.65 -23.71
CA PRO A 397 -5.92 10.33 -24.77
C PRO A 397 -4.98 11.43 -24.26
N PHE A 398 -5.26 11.97 -23.11
CA PHE A 398 -4.48 12.98 -22.41
C PHE A 398 -3.05 12.50 -22.02
N PHE A 399 -2.87 11.20 -21.78
CA PHE A 399 -1.57 10.59 -21.48
C PHE A 399 -0.92 9.91 -22.72
N ALA A 400 -1.67 9.71 -23.79
CA ALA A 400 -1.17 9.08 -25.02
C ALA A 400 -0.32 10.05 -25.88
N ALA A 401 -0.36 11.35 -25.56
CA ALA A 401 0.34 12.40 -26.29
C ALA A 401 1.64 12.87 -25.59
N ALA A 402 2.03 12.21 -24.48
CA ALA A 402 3.24 12.53 -23.73
C ALA A 402 4.34 11.45 -23.97
#